data_d090b3d68ec6ab29199eca15cb02396d
#
_entry.id   d090b3d68ec6ab29199eca15cb02396d
#
_cell.length_a   1.000
_cell.length_b   1.000
_cell.length_c   1.000
_cell.angle_alpha   90.00
_cell.angle_beta   90.00
_cell.angle_gamma   90.00
#
_symmetry.space_group_name_H-M   'P 1'
#
loop_
_entity.id
_entity.type
_entity.pdbx_description
1 polymer ?
#
loop_
_entity_poly.entity_id
_entity_poly.type
_entity_poly.pdbx_seq_one_letter_code
_entity_poly.pdbx_strand_id
1 'polypeptide(L)'
;VQALIEMMINNRLQEHSKDPSCKYSYAGVSFGDFYVSTTKDAFDITIIAKDGIKDAYDDALAIVARACKTGFMESELVRARDELLSTYEKAYNERKSTKTSTLARRLIRTFIDNTANPGAEQEYTLMKQVLPVIPVQELNMMATQILTPDNQVIVVSQPEREGMEMVSEEVMTADLNKIINAEYTAYVDEELPSTLVAKAPKAGKIKSEKAGQFGTTEFTLSNGAKVVIKPTDFKADEILFTAFRKGGRDIYNKSQAANVMCMSDAVDASKFGEYKASTVSKYLAGKKVELSYSVGNAVTSLKGQSTVKDLPVFMEVLYETMTDLQPDTAAYRANIEQTIGFLREQEKSPQFVFSSRLDQAQNCHDDLYYNVPSVSMLEKADYTEMLKMAKQSMANAADFTFLFVGNVDAATLKPLLEKYIASLPSKGKASQVKAISPRPYVKGDVKDHFDIPMATPSSQVFVVSNGTDIPYSIANSCLISAVGDIMDIIYTETLREEEGGTYSPQGFGGFNQYTNHWQLGYWFQTNSDVQQKLMDRANTELANLLKNGAKAEHFNKVREAMAKQYEINVRTNNYWNNNLTDWLLGFDNISGHKAAIDGMTVEGLNKFMKQLDPSKNRLDFVMTGVAEK
;
A
#
# COMPACT_ATOMS: atom_id res chain seq x y z
N VAL A 1 12.18 19.46 19.53
CA VAL A 1 13.00 20.28 18.64
C VAL A 1 13.61 19.41 17.55
N GLN A 2 14.38 18.34 17.85
CA GLN A 2 15.00 17.44 16.88
C GLN A 2 14.01 16.92 15.83
N ALA A 3 12.86 16.40 16.24
CA ALA A 3 11.84 15.91 15.33
C ALA A 3 11.33 16.97 14.34
N LEU A 4 11.23 18.24 14.75
CA LEU A 4 10.85 19.34 13.85
C LEU A 4 11.95 19.63 12.81
N ILE A 5 13.22 19.63 13.22
CA ILE A 5 14.36 19.82 12.32
C ILE A 5 14.41 18.66 11.29
N GLU A 6 14.29 17.43 11.78
CA GLU A 6 14.23 16.22 10.95
C GLU A 6 13.13 16.31 9.90
N MET A 7 11.90 16.65 10.31
CA MET A 7 10.77 16.80 9.40
C MET A 7 11.02 17.86 8.33
N MET A 8 11.53 19.04 8.72
CA MET A 8 11.76 20.13 7.77
C MET A 8 12.89 19.82 6.77
N ILE A 9 13.97 19.15 7.21
CA ILE A 9 15.03 18.69 6.28
C ILE A 9 14.48 17.61 5.35
N ASN A 10 13.78 16.61 5.89
CA ASN A 10 13.20 15.53 5.09
C ASN A 10 12.20 16.06 4.05
N ASN A 11 11.40 17.07 4.40
CA ASN A 11 10.49 17.72 3.46
C ASN A 11 11.24 18.39 2.30
N ARG A 12 12.36 19.06 2.55
CA ARG A 12 13.21 19.65 1.48
C ARG A 12 13.87 18.59 0.61
N LEU A 13 14.36 17.50 1.20
CA LEU A 13 14.92 16.36 0.47
C LEU A 13 13.84 15.69 -0.42
N GLN A 14 12.64 15.51 0.10
CA GLN A 14 11.51 14.96 -0.65
C GLN A 14 11.02 15.91 -1.76
N GLU A 15 11.03 17.21 -1.52
CA GLU A 15 10.70 18.21 -2.56
C GLU A 15 11.70 18.12 -3.71
N HIS A 16 13.00 18.09 -3.41
CA HIS A 16 14.06 17.97 -4.42
C HIS A 16 14.05 16.63 -5.15
N SER A 17 13.63 15.54 -4.49
CA SER A 17 13.53 14.22 -5.15
C SER A 17 12.58 14.19 -6.35
N LYS A 18 11.66 15.15 -6.44
CA LYS A 18 10.73 15.34 -7.56
C LYS A 18 11.30 16.19 -8.70
N ASP A 19 12.49 16.77 -8.52
CA ASP A 19 13.19 17.53 -9.55
C ASP A 19 13.91 16.56 -10.49
N PRO A 20 13.80 16.75 -11.84
CA PRO A 20 14.52 15.90 -12.80
C PRO A 20 16.04 15.93 -12.66
N SER A 21 16.62 16.97 -12.03
CA SER A 21 18.06 17.07 -11.78
C SER A 21 18.54 16.25 -10.58
N CYS A 22 17.64 15.76 -9.73
CA CYS A 22 17.94 15.01 -8.52
C CYS A 22 18.76 13.75 -8.80
N LYS A 23 19.86 13.57 -8.06
CA LYS A 23 20.83 12.48 -8.24
C LYS A 23 20.60 11.28 -7.32
N TYR A 24 19.71 11.37 -6.34
CA TYR A 24 19.35 10.25 -5.45
C TYR A 24 17.96 9.72 -5.72
N SER A 25 17.75 8.43 -5.47
CA SER A 25 16.43 7.79 -5.46
C SER A 25 15.74 7.94 -4.10
N TYR A 26 16.53 8.02 -3.03
CA TYR A 26 16.10 8.32 -1.67
C TYR A 26 17.18 9.12 -0.95
N ALA A 27 16.77 10.10 -0.18
CA ALA A 27 17.60 10.71 0.84
C ALA A 27 16.73 11.07 2.03
N GLY A 28 17.24 10.85 3.24
CA GLY A 28 16.54 11.17 4.47
C GLY A 28 17.50 11.38 5.62
N VAL A 29 17.03 12.12 6.63
CA VAL A 29 17.77 12.35 7.87
C VAL A 29 16.98 11.84 9.06
N SER A 30 17.67 11.42 10.12
CA SER A 30 17.07 11.04 11.39
C SER A 30 17.98 11.38 12.57
N PHE A 31 17.34 11.65 13.72
CA PHE A 31 18.02 11.71 15.01
C PHE A 31 17.73 10.43 15.78
N GLY A 32 18.75 9.82 16.34
CA GLY A 32 18.60 8.59 17.12
C GLY A 32 19.89 8.11 17.75
N ASP A 33 19.84 6.91 18.28
CA ASP A 33 21.02 6.23 18.83
C ASP A 33 22.02 5.92 17.72
N PHE A 34 23.31 6.07 18.00
CA PHE A 34 24.36 5.67 17.06
C PHE A 34 24.44 4.13 16.98
N TYR A 35 23.85 3.52 15.93
CA TYR A 35 23.67 2.09 15.77
C TYR A 35 22.94 1.44 16.97
N VAL A 36 23.62 0.56 17.69
CA VAL A 36 23.14 -0.12 18.90
C VAL A 36 23.61 0.54 20.19
N SER A 37 24.27 1.70 20.11
CA SER A 37 24.79 2.40 21.28
C SER A 37 23.69 3.22 21.94
N THR A 38 23.43 2.98 23.20
CA THR A 38 22.51 3.78 24.04
C THR A 38 23.21 4.97 24.72
N THR A 39 24.49 5.20 24.46
CA THR A 39 25.31 6.24 25.11
C THR A 39 25.74 7.35 24.16
N LYS A 40 25.38 7.26 22.90
CA LYS A 40 25.71 8.22 21.85
C LYS A 40 24.51 8.43 20.95
N ASP A 41 24.13 9.68 20.79
CA ASP A 41 23.15 10.12 19.79
C ASP A 41 23.88 10.44 18.49
N ALA A 42 23.21 10.19 17.37
CA ALA A 42 23.68 10.52 16.05
C ALA A 42 22.62 11.32 15.26
N PHE A 43 23.09 12.12 14.33
CA PHE A 43 22.32 12.63 13.22
C PHE A 43 22.73 11.86 11.98
N ASP A 44 21.87 10.98 11.52
CA ASP A 44 22.13 10.11 10.37
C ASP A 44 21.62 10.75 9.08
N ILE A 45 22.41 10.64 8.02
CA ILE A 45 22.00 10.99 6.66
C ILE A 45 22.11 9.73 5.80
N THR A 46 21.00 9.19 5.37
CA THR A 46 20.94 8.02 4.50
C THR A 46 20.66 8.46 3.06
N ILE A 47 21.48 8.02 2.10
CA ILE A 47 21.35 8.38 0.69
C ILE A 47 21.43 7.12 -0.16
N ILE A 48 20.48 6.95 -1.09
CA ILE A 48 20.48 5.89 -2.10
C ILE A 48 20.64 6.56 -3.47
N ALA A 49 21.78 6.34 -4.12
CA ALA A 49 22.09 6.94 -5.40
C ALA A 49 21.21 6.37 -6.54
N LYS A 50 20.95 7.18 -7.56
CA LYS A 50 20.38 6.71 -8.85
C LYS A 50 21.46 6.04 -9.69
N ASP A 51 22.51 6.78 -10.05
CA ASP A 51 23.55 6.33 -10.95
C ASP A 51 24.95 6.42 -10.32
N GLY A 52 25.31 7.54 -9.71
CA GLY A 52 26.63 7.80 -9.12
C GLY A 52 26.54 8.13 -7.64
N ILE A 53 27.31 7.40 -6.82
CA ILE A 53 27.32 7.62 -5.35
C ILE A 53 27.78 9.03 -5.02
N LYS A 54 28.89 9.49 -5.65
CA LYS A 54 29.42 10.83 -5.41
C LYS A 54 28.42 11.92 -5.72
N ASP A 55 27.77 11.85 -6.89
CA ASP A 55 26.81 12.87 -7.33
C ASP A 55 25.58 12.90 -6.42
N ALA A 56 25.09 11.74 -5.99
CA ALA A 56 23.97 11.63 -5.06
C ALA A 56 24.32 12.16 -3.67
N TYR A 57 25.54 11.87 -3.21
CA TYR A 57 26.07 12.38 -1.94
C TYR A 57 26.16 13.92 -1.96
N ASP A 58 26.77 14.48 -3.00
CA ASP A 58 26.92 15.92 -3.15
C ASP A 58 25.57 16.63 -3.19
N ASP A 59 24.61 16.08 -3.95
CA ASP A 59 23.28 16.66 -4.13
C ASP A 59 22.47 16.66 -2.83
N ALA A 60 22.36 15.50 -2.16
CA ALA A 60 21.60 15.38 -0.92
C ALA A 60 22.24 16.16 0.23
N LEU A 61 23.58 16.05 0.37
CA LEU A 61 24.31 16.73 1.45
C LEU A 61 24.27 18.26 1.29
N ALA A 62 24.24 18.78 0.05
CA ALA A 62 24.10 20.22 -0.20
C ALA A 62 22.75 20.75 0.31
N ILE A 63 21.66 19.96 0.20
CA ILE A 63 20.35 20.35 0.75
C ILE A 63 20.39 20.39 2.27
N VAL A 64 20.99 19.37 2.90
CA VAL A 64 21.15 19.33 4.36
C VAL A 64 22.03 20.48 4.84
N ALA A 65 23.18 20.72 4.19
CA ALA A 65 24.09 21.81 4.54
C ALA A 65 23.44 23.18 4.36
N ARG A 66 22.66 23.37 3.28
CA ARG A 66 21.87 24.59 3.08
C ARG A 66 20.89 24.80 4.23
N ALA A 67 20.14 23.75 4.64
CA ALA A 67 19.21 23.83 5.76
C ALA A 67 19.92 24.21 7.06
N CYS A 68 21.05 23.56 7.36
CA CYS A 68 21.84 23.85 8.57
C CYS A 68 22.41 25.25 8.59
N LYS A 69 22.84 25.80 7.43
CA LYS A 69 23.49 27.12 7.36
C LYS A 69 22.53 28.29 7.23
N THR A 70 21.48 28.14 6.40
CA THR A 70 20.56 29.25 6.11
C THR A 70 19.30 29.20 6.97
N GLY A 71 19.08 28.07 7.68
CA GLY A 71 17.95 27.88 8.56
C GLY A 71 16.64 27.56 7.83
N PHE A 72 15.56 27.57 8.59
CA PHE A 72 14.20 27.27 8.19
C PHE A 72 13.32 28.53 8.23
N MET A 73 12.26 28.52 7.43
CA MET A 73 11.25 29.56 7.45
C MET A 73 10.15 29.23 8.45
N GLU A 74 9.44 30.27 8.94
CA GLU A 74 8.30 30.08 9.84
C GLU A 74 7.19 29.25 9.18
N SER A 75 6.98 29.37 7.86
CA SER A 75 6.00 28.56 7.11
C SER A 75 6.30 27.07 7.14
N GLU A 76 7.57 26.65 7.07
CA GLU A 76 7.99 25.27 7.21
C GLU A 76 7.75 24.76 8.64
N LEU A 77 8.08 25.58 9.64
CA LEU A 77 7.85 25.23 11.05
C LEU A 77 6.38 25.08 11.38
N VAL A 78 5.52 25.94 10.86
CA VAL A 78 4.04 25.82 11.04
C VAL A 78 3.57 24.47 10.51
N ARG A 79 3.96 24.09 9.29
CA ARG A 79 3.58 22.79 8.71
C ARG A 79 4.10 21.60 9.53
N ALA A 80 5.35 21.64 9.94
CA ALA A 80 5.95 20.58 10.76
C ALA A 80 5.28 20.44 12.13
N ARG A 81 4.91 21.56 12.77
CA ARG A 81 4.14 21.57 14.02
C ARG A 81 2.74 20.97 13.84
N ASP A 82 2.04 21.38 12.78
CA ASP A 82 0.68 20.91 12.51
C ASP A 82 0.67 19.41 12.24
N GLU A 83 1.67 18.89 11.51
CA GLU A 83 1.80 17.47 11.22
C GLU A 83 2.13 16.66 12.48
N LEU A 84 3.08 17.13 13.29
CA LEU A 84 3.43 16.48 14.54
C LEU A 84 2.26 16.50 15.52
N LEU A 85 1.59 17.65 15.69
CA LEU A 85 0.45 17.78 16.57
C LEU A 85 -0.73 16.91 16.12
N SER A 86 -1.02 16.85 14.82
CA SER A 86 -2.05 15.99 14.24
C SER A 86 -1.81 14.49 14.55
N THR A 87 -0.54 14.07 14.58
CA THR A 87 -0.18 12.69 14.94
C THR A 87 -0.49 12.38 16.41
N TYR A 88 -0.17 13.29 17.33
CA TYR A 88 -0.51 13.13 18.73
C TYR A 88 -2.01 13.26 19.00
N GLU A 89 -2.71 14.16 18.29
CA GLU A 89 -4.17 14.30 18.36
C GLU A 89 -4.88 13.01 17.96
N LYS A 90 -4.47 12.40 16.84
CA LYS A 90 -5.02 11.12 16.39
C LYS A 90 -4.77 10.02 17.43
N ALA A 91 -3.54 9.90 17.95
CA ALA A 91 -3.22 8.93 19.00
C ALA A 91 -4.07 9.13 20.26
N TYR A 92 -4.33 10.38 20.66
CA TYR A 92 -5.22 10.70 21.76
C TYR A 92 -6.67 10.31 21.48
N ASN A 93 -7.21 10.67 20.31
CA ASN A 93 -8.59 10.37 19.93
C ASN A 93 -8.83 8.85 19.87
N GLU A 94 -7.86 8.09 19.37
CA GLU A 94 -7.93 6.62 19.23
C GLU A 94 -7.45 5.83 20.46
N ARG A 95 -7.07 6.46 21.58
CA ARG A 95 -6.43 5.80 22.75
C ARG A 95 -7.25 4.68 23.36
N LYS A 96 -8.58 4.74 23.26
CA LYS A 96 -9.48 3.68 23.78
C LYS A 96 -9.60 2.48 22.84
N SER A 97 -9.25 2.63 21.57
CA SER A 97 -9.27 1.57 20.55
C SER A 97 -7.87 1.05 20.19
N THR A 98 -6.85 1.47 20.93
CA THR A 98 -5.46 1.02 20.70
C THR A 98 -5.34 -0.48 20.94
N LYS A 99 -4.76 -1.19 19.96
CA LYS A 99 -4.56 -2.66 20.04
C LYS A 99 -3.60 -3.02 21.17
N THR A 100 -3.90 -4.10 21.89
CA THR A 100 -3.04 -4.63 22.97
C THR A 100 -1.60 -4.90 22.50
N SER A 101 -1.41 -5.38 21.26
CA SER A 101 -0.08 -5.58 20.68
C SER A 101 0.72 -4.28 20.51
N THR A 102 0.06 -3.16 20.25
CA THR A 102 0.70 -1.84 20.17
C THR A 102 1.11 -1.34 21.57
N LEU A 103 0.23 -1.53 22.56
CA LEU A 103 0.55 -1.21 23.95
C LEU A 103 1.70 -2.07 24.48
N ALA A 104 1.70 -3.37 24.20
CA ALA A 104 2.76 -4.28 24.61
C ALA A 104 4.12 -3.87 24.02
N ARG A 105 4.19 -3.58 22.70
CA ARG A 105 5.43 -3.10 22.06
C ARG A 105 5.92 -1.78 22.66
N ARG A 106 5.01 -0.87 22.97
CA ARG A 106 5.36 0.40 23.63
C ARG A 106 5.96 0.16 25.02
N LEU A 107 5.36 -0.72 25.84
CA LEU A 107 5.90 -1.07 27.15
C LEU A 107 7.26 -1.78 27.08
N ILE A 108 7.44 -2.69 26.13
CA ILE A 108 8.73 -3.36 25.89
C ILE A 108 9.80 -2.33 25.54
N ARG A 109 9.50 -1.40 24.61
CA ARG A 109 10.43 -0.33 24.23
C ARG A 109 10.77 0.57 25.41
N THR A 110 9.75 1.02 26.17
CA THR A 110 9.94 1.78 27.42
C THR A 110 10.89 1.09 28.39
N PHE A 111 10.75 -0.23 28.55
CA PHE A 111 11.62 -1.01 29.43
C PHE A 111 13.06 -1.14 28.91
N ILE A 112 13.21 -1.40 27.61
CA ILE A 112 14.55 -1.55 26.98
C ILE A 112 15.30 -0.23 26.97
N ASP A 113 14.64 0.85 26.54
CA ASP A 113 15.27 2.17 26.33
C ASP A 113 15.26 3.02 27.61
N ASN A 114 14.69 2.50 28.72
CA ASN A 114 14.53 3.23 29.99
C ASN A 114 13.92 4.63 29.81
N THR A 115 12.92 4.75 28.91
CA THR A 115 12.26 6.01 28.56
C THR A 115 10.95 6.19 29.32
N ALA A 116 10.50 7.44 29.45
CA ALA A 116 9.18 7.70 30.04
C ALA A 116 8.04 7.24 29.12
N ASN A 117 6.95 6.75 29.72
CA ASN A 117 5.74 6.35 29.02
C ASN A 117 4.51 7.08 29.61
N PRO A 118 4.33 8.36 29.31
CA PRO A 118 3.26 9.17 29.92
C PRO A 118 1.85 8.80 29.42
N GLY A 119 1.74 8.14 28.27
CA GLY A 119 0.46 7.81 27.64
C GLY A 119 -0.06 8.91 26.70
N ALA A 120 -0.92 8.51 25.74
CA ALA A 120 -1.35 9.36 24.64
C ALA A 120 -2.02 10.67 25.06
N GLU A 121 -2.73 10.66 26.19
CA GLU A 121 -3.40 11.88 26.70
C GLU A 121 -2.41 12.92 27.24
N GLN A 122 -1.42 12.47 27.99
CA GLN A 122 -0.40 13.35 28.54
C GLN A 122 0.56 13.84 27.44
N GLU A 123 0.92 12.97 26.49
CA GLU A 123 1.72 13.33 25.32
C GLU A 123 1.03 14.40 24.47
N TYR A 124 -0.23 14.20 24.12
CA TYR A 124 -0.99 15.19 23.35
C TYR A 124 -1.12 16.52 24.09
N THR A 125 -1.43 16.47 25.39
CA THR A 125 -1.55 17.68 26.22
C THR A 125 -0.22 18.46 26.26
N LEU A 126 0.90 17.76 26.44
CA LEU A 126 2.22 18.36 26.44
C LEU A 126 2.58 18.96 25.08
N MET A 127 2.39 18.21 24.00
CA MET A 127 2.69 18.68 22.64
C MET A 127 1.88 19.90 22.25
N LYS A 128 0.59 19.93 22.63
CA LYS A 128 -0.29 21.07 22.39
C LYS A 128 0.18 22.36 23.12
N GLN A 129 0.87 22.22 24.23
CA GLN A 129 1.40 23.34 24.98
C GLN A 129 2.80 23.77 24.47
N VAL A 130 3.64 22.80 24.14
CA VAL A 130 5.07 23.05 23.83
C VAL A 130 5.28 23.42 22.36
N LEU A 131 4.65 22.72 21.42
CA LEU A 131 4.91 22.95 19.98
C LEU A 131 4.65 24.41 19.54
N PRO A 132 3.55 25.08 19.93
CA PRO A 132 3.29 26.45 19.48
C PRO A 132 4.28 27.50 19.98
N VAL A 133 5.02 27.22 21.05
CA VAL A 133 5.92 28.21 21.67
C VAL A 133 7.39 28.05 21.28
N ILE A 134 7.74 27.02 20.52
CA ILE A 134 9.11 26.82 20.01
C ILE A 134 9.35 27.80 18.85
N PRO A 135 10.24 28.79 18.96
CA PRO A 135 10.46 29.75 17.87
C PRO A 135 11.40 29.18 16.80
N VAL A 136 11.22 29.58 15.54
CA VAL A 136 12.07 29.13 14.42
C VAL A 136 13.56 29.47 14.64
N GLN A 137 13.83 30.55 15.36
CA GLN A 137 15.20 30.98 15.69
C GLN A 137 15.96 29.94 16.53
N GLU A 138 15.27 29.28 17.46
CA GLU A 138 15.86 28.22 18.28
C GLU A 138 16.24 27.00 17.43
N LEU A 139 15.35 26.59 16.49
CA LEU A 139 15.64 25.51 15.57
C LEU A 139 16.80 25.86 14.63
N ASN A 140 16.83 27.09 14.13
CA ASN A 140 17.88 27.57 13.26
C ASN A 140 19.24 27.59 13.98
N MET A 141 19.29 28.02 15.26
CA MET A 141 20.48 27.97 16.07
C MET A 141 20.97 26.54 16.32
N MET A 142 20.07 25.60 16.61
CA MET A 142 20.43 24.18 16.75
C MET A 142 20.90 23.57 15.43
N ALA A 143 20.25 23.88 14.32
CA ALA A 143 20.62 23.36 13.01
C ALA A 143 22.06 23.68 12.63
N THR A 144 22.59 24.86 13.01
CA THR A 144 24.00 25.22 12.75
C THR A 144 25.00 24.33 13.46
N GLN A 145 24.60 23.57 14.47
CA GLN A 145 25.47 22.68 15.25
C GLN A 145 25.44 21.23 14.78
N ILE A 146 24.56 20.87 13.85
CA ILE A 146 24.36 19.49 13.42
C ILE A 146 25.48 19.03 12.49
N LEU A 147 25.79 19.82 11.47
CA LEU A 147 26.75 19.45 10.43
C LEU A 147 28.12 20.11 10.72
N THR A 148 28.99 19.37 11.40
CA THR A 148 30.32 19.81 11.76
C THR A 148 31.40 18.96 11.07
N PRO A 149 32.63 19.46 10.85
CA PRO A 149 33.69 18.66 10.24
C PRO A 149 34.22 17.56 11.16
N ASP A 150 33.94 17.65 12.46
CA ASP A 150 34.45 16.74 13.47
C ASP A 150 33.41 15.65 13.82
N ASN A 151 33.88 14.49 14.29
CA ASN A 151 33.08 13.43 14.87
C ASN A 151 32.07 12.82 13.86
N GLN A 152 32.55 12.56 12.65
CA GLN A 152 31.73 11.99 11.55
C GLN A 152 32.22 10.62 11.13
N VAL A 153 31.28 9.81 10.66
CA VAL A 153 31.51 8.50 10.03
C VAL A 153 30.80 8.47 8.70
N ILE A 154 31.52 8.19 7.63
CA ILE A 154 30.95 8.00 6.30
C ILE A 154 31.06 6.52 5.96
N VAL A 155 29.93 5.87 5.69
CA VAL A 155 29.87 4.46 5.25
C VAL A 155 29.34 4.45 3.83
N VAL A 156 30.13 3.89 2.91
CA VAL A 156 29.73 3.70 1.51
C VAL A 156 29.60 2.22 1.25
N SER A 157 28.44 1.80 0.75
CA SER A 157 28.17 0.44 0.30
C SER A 157 27.82 0.47 -1.18
N GLN A 158 28.59 -0.23 -2.00
CA GLN A 158 28.34 -0.36 -3.43
C GLN A 158 28.74 -1.75 -3.92
N PRO A 159 28.08 -2.27 -4.97
CA PRO A 159 28.49 -3.54 -5.56
C PRO A 159 29.83 -3.36 -6.28
N GLU A 160 30.71 -4.36 -6.17
CA GLU A 160 31.91 -4.44 -6.99
C GLU A 160 31.53 -4.97 -8.39
N ARG A 161 31.78 -4.16 -9.42
CA ARG A 161 31.47 -4.51 -10.82
C ARG A 161 32.60 -4.04 -11.73
N GLU A 162 32.85 -4.81 -12.79
CA GLU A 162 33.80 -4.43 -13.83
C GLU A 162 33.44 -3.06 -14.44
N GLY A 163 34.39 -2.14 -14.46
CA GLY A 163 34.20 -0.77 -14.97
C GLY A 163 33.53 0.21 -14.01
N MET A 164 33.20 -0.19 -12.78
CA MET A 164 32.71 0.72 -11.73
C MET A 164 33.89 1.17 -10.84
N GLU A 165 34.15 2.48 -10.81
CA GLU A 165 35.11 3.03 -9.87
C GLU A 165 34.55 3.04 -8.46
N MET A 166 35.36 2.53 -7.51
CA MET A 166 35.07 2.64 -6.09
C MET A 166 35.32 4.08 -5.64
N VAL A 167 34.36 4.65 -4.92
CA VAL A 167 34.53 5.99 -4.35
C VAL A 167 35.56 5.94 -3.24
N SER A 168 36.60 6.77 -3.31
CA SER A 168 37.65 6.76 -2.29
C SER A 168 37.27 7.63 -1.07
N GLU A 169 37.89 7.30 0.08
CA GLU A 169 37.74 8.04 1.33
C GLU A 169 38.16 9.50 1.18
N GLU A 170 39.25 9.74 0.44
CA GLU A 170 39.78 11.09 0.22
C GLU A 170 38.78 11.96 -0.57
N VAL A 171 38.12 11.40 -1.57
CA VAL A 171 37.12 12.10 -2.37
C VAL A 171 35.90 12.45 -1.50
N MET A 172 35.35 11.50 -0.75
CA MET A 172 34.19 11.73 0.09
C MET A 172 34.47 12.76 1.19
N THR A 173 35.64 12.69 1.81
CA THR A 173 36.07 13.65 2.85
C THR A 173 36.28 15.04 2.26
N ALA A 174 36.89 15.15 1.08
CA ALA A 174 37.09 16.43 0.40
C ALA A 174 35.76 17.09 0.00
N ASP A 175 34.82 16.31 -0.54
CA ASP A 175 33.48 16.79 -0.91
C ASP A 175 32.67 17.21 0.32
N LEU A 176 32.74 16.46 1.42
CA LEU A 176 32.12 16.85 2.68
C LEU A 176 32.61 18.23 3.12
N ASN A 177 33.94 18.40 3.19
CA ASN A 177 34.55 19.68 3.61
C ASN A 177 34.19 20.83 2.67
N LYS A 178 34.12 20.57 1.36
CA LYS A 178 33.71 21.57 0.36
C LYS A 178 32.25 21.98 0.58
N ILE A 179 31.33 21.01 0.78
CA ILE A 179 29.90 21.24 0.97
C ILE A 179 29.63 21.95 2.28
N ILE A 180 30.26 21.51 3.39
CA ILE A 180 30.13 22.18 4.69
C ILE A 180 30.62 23.63 4.63
N ASN A 181 31.66 23.95 3.86
CA ASN A 181 32.23 25.30 3.77
C ASN A 181 31.60 26.16 2.65
N ALA A 182 30.76 25.60 1.77
CA ALA A 182 30.15 26.36 0.69
C ALA A 182 29.16 27.43 1.22
N GLU A 183 28.96 28.48 0.47
CA GLU A 183 27.90 29.46 0.71
C GLU A 183 26.60 29.03 0.04
N TYR A 184 25.50 29.24 0.72
CA TYR A 184 24.16 28.85 0.23
C TYR A 184 23.22 30.05 0.26
N THR A 185 22.38 30.16 -0.76
CA THR A 185 21.21 31.06 -0.74
C THR A 185 20.14 30.49 0.16
N ALA A 186 19.45 31.32 0.92
CA ALA A 186 18.34 30.88 1.76
C ALA A 186 17.23 30.17 0.95
N TYR A 187 16.59 29.21 1.58
CA TYR A 187 15.42 28.55 1.00
C TYR A 187 14.26 29.57 0.89
N VAL A 188 13.53 29.53 -0.20
CA VAL A 188 12.32 30.33 -0.42
C VAL A 188 11.15 29.37 -0.58
N ASP A 189 10.18 29.51 0.30
CA ASP A 189 8.97 28.70 0.28
C ASP A 189 7.92 29.29 -0.67
N GLU A 190 7.05 28.45 -1.21
CA GLU A 190 5.94 28.88 -2.04
C GLU A 190 4.73 29.33 -1.19
N GLU A 191 3.95 30.27 -1.69
CA GLU A 191 2.68 30.65 -1.08
C GLU A 191 1.65 29.57 -1.35
N LEU A 192 1.03 29.04 -0.30
CA LEU A 192 0.06 27.96 -0.41
C LEU A 192 -1.37 28.50 -0.60
N PRO A 193 -2.21 27.79 -1.39
CA PRO A 193 -3.61 28.17 -1.56
C PRO A 193 -4.39 27.96 -0.26
N SER A 194 -5.44 28.73 -0.09
CA SER A 194 -6.41 28.53 1.03
C SER A 194 -7.37 27.36 0.77
N THR A 195 -7.52 26.90 -0.48
CA THR A 195 -8.31 25.75 -0.94
C THR A 195 -7.72 25.20 -2.22
N LEU A 196 -7.81 23.88 -2.43
CA LEU A 196 -7.38 23.26 -3.69
C LEU A 196 -8.36 23.53 -4.83
N VAL A 197 -9.62 23.83 -4.52
CA VAL A 197 -10.68 24.05 -5.51
C VAL A 197 -10.73 25.53 -5.91
N ALA A 198 -10.04 25.85 -7.00
CA ALA A 198 -9.92 27.24 -7.48
C ALA A 198 -11.29 27.91 -7.78
N LYS A 199 -12.26 27.13 -8.27
CA LYS A 199 -13.61 27.61 -8.55
C LYS A 199 -14.63 26.79 -7.79
N ALA A 200 -15.35 27.41 -6.86
CA ALA A 200 -16.37 26.74 -6.08
C ALA A 200 -17.38 25.98 -6.99
N PRO A 201 -17.59 24.68 -6.76
CA PRO A 201 -18.52 23.90 -7.57
C PRO A 201 -19.96 24.42 -7.38
N LYS A 202 -20.74 24.35 -8.45
CA LYS A 202 -22.17 24.60 -8.38
C LYS A 202 -22.83 23.40 -7.67
N ALA A 203 -23.22 23.58 -6.42
CA ALA A 203 -23.81 22.52 -5.62
C ALA A 203 -25.01 21.86 -6.31
N GLY A 204 -25.01 20.53 -6.29
CA GLY A 204 -26.18 19.74 -6.66
C GLY A 204 -27.11 19.52 -5.46
N LYS A 205 -27.98 18.51 -5.52
CA LYS A 205 -28.94 18.20 -4.45
C LYS A 205 -29.01 16.69 -4.16
N ILE A 206 -29.36 16.37 -2.95
CA ILE A 206 -29.80 15.01 -2.56
C ILE A 206 -31.25 14.83 -3.05
N LYS A 207 -31.48 13.85 -3.93
CA LYS A 207 -32.83 13.51 -4.45
C LYS A 207 -33.59 12.58 -3.53
N SER A 208 -32.90 11.62 -2.92
CA SER A 208 -33.50 10.67 -1.99
C SER A 208 -32.53 10.23 -0.91
N GLU A 209 -33.07 9.90 0.23
CA GLU A 209 -32.39 9.33 1.39
C GLU A 209 -33.25 8.18 1.92
N LYS A 210 -32.64 7.04 2.16
CA LYS A 210 -33.34 5.87 2.73
C LYS A 210 -32.41 5.07 3.62
N ALA A 211 -32.99 4.36 4.58
CA ALA A 211 -32.26 3.33 5.32
C ALA A 211 -31.91 2.16 4.40
N GLY A 212 -30.63 1.75 4.44
CA GLY A 212 -30.13 0.57 3.74
C GLY A 212 -29.99 -0.61 4.69
N GLN A 213 -29.45 -1.72 4.15
CA GLN A 213 -29.12 -2.91 4.96
C GLN A 213 -27.88 -2.64 5.83
N PHE A 214 -27.63 -3.50 6.80
CA PHE A 214 -26.47 -3.47 7.69
C PHE A 214 -26.27 -2.13 8.44
N GLY A 215 -27.38 -1.38 8.68
CA GLY A 215 -27.32 -0.08 9.36
C GLY A 215 -26.65 1.01 8.51
N THR A 216 -26.78 0.92 7.19
CA THR A 216 -26.33 1.97 6.27
C THR A 216 -27.43 2.99 6.00
N THR A 217 -27.03 4.16 5.52
CA THR A 217 -27.93 5.16 4.89
C THR A 217 -27.51 5.33 3.43
N GLU A 218 -28.47 5.23 2.53
CA GLU A 218 -28.24 5.35 1.08
C GLU A 218 -28.82 6.67 0.56
N PHE A 219 -28.03 7.38 -0.25
CA PHE A 219 -28.44 8.62 -0.95
C PHE A 219 -28.36 8.43 -2.46
N THR A 220 -29.32 9.04 -3.16
CA THR A 220 -29.23 9.27 -4.60
C THR A 220 -29.11 10.76 -4.84
N LEU A 221 -28.07 11.16 -5.58
CA LEU A 221 -27.78 12.56 -5.87
C LEU A 221 -28.40 13.02 -7.19
N SER A 222 -28.46 14.35 -7.38
CA SER A 222 -29.08 14.96 -8.57
C SER A 222 -28.38 14.59 -9.89
N ASN A 223 -27.08 14.32 -9.83
CA ASN A 223 -26.29 13.87 -10.96
C ASN A 223 -26.32 12.34 -11.20
N GLY A 224 -27.11 11.60 -10.42
CA GLY A 224 -27.27 10.13 -10.53
C GLY A 224 -26.25 9.32 -9.73
N ALA A 225 -25.29 9.95 -9.09
CA ALA A 225 -24.35 9.27 -8.21
C ALA A 225 -25.06 8.66 -6.98
N LYS A 226 -24.57 7.52 -6.51
CA LYS A 226 -25.03 6.86 -5.30
C LYS A 226 -24.03 7.07 -4.18
N VAL A 227 -24.53 7.36 -2.97
CA VAL A 227 -23.68 7.46 -1.78
C VAL A 227 -24.25 6.53 -0.71
N VAL A 228 -23.37 5.79 -0.05
CA VAL A 228 -23.70 4.91 1.07
C VAL A 228 -22.85 5.29 2.27
N ILE A 229 -23.48 5.44 3.42
CA ILE A 229 -22.82 5.75 4.68
C ILE A 229 -23.03 4.59 5.63
N LYS A 230 -21.96 4.10 6.24
CA LYS A 230 -21.98 3.14 7.34
C LYS A 230 -21.36 3.79 8.58
N PRO A 231 -22.16 4.42 9.45
CA PRO A 231 -21.65 4.92 10.72
C PRO A 231 -21.16 3.79 11.61
N THR A 232 -20.00 3.99 12.23
CA THR A 232 -19.42 3.08 13.24
C THR A 232 -18.74 3.89 14.34
N ASP A 233 -18.60 3.27 15.50
CA ASP A 233 -17.90 3.80 16.67
C ASP A 233 -16.60 3.04 17.00
N PHE A 234 -16.09 2.24 16.06
CA PHE A 234 -14.89 1.40 16.27
C PHE A 234 -13.63 2.24 16.48
N LYS A 235 -13.56 3.39 15.81
CA LYS A 235 -12.52 4.39 15.98
C LYS A 235 -13.12 5.78 16.03
N ALA A 236 -12.62 6.59 16.94
CA ALA A 236 -13.15 7.92 17.16
C ALA A 236 -12.82 8.91 16.03
N ASP A 237 -11.76 8.67 15.28
CA ASP A 237 -11.22 9.64 14.30
C ASP A 237 -10.75 8.97 13.01
N GLU A 238 -11.59 8.10 12.45
CA GLU A 238 -11.33 7.44 11.17
C GLU A 238 -12.60 7.40 10.32
N ILE A 239 -12.50 7.86 9.10
CA ILE A 239 -13.47 7.66 8.02
C ILE A 239 -12.75 7.02 6.86
N LEU A 240 -13.11 5.79 6.54
CA LEU A 240 -12.67 5.10 5.33
C LEU A 240 -13.60 5.42 4.18
N PHE A 241 -13.01 5.58 3.02
CA PHE A 241 -13.72 5.93 1.79
C PHE A 241 -13.39 4.95 0.67
N THR A 242 -14.42 4.56 -0.09
CA THR A 242 -14.25 3.86 -1.38
C THR A 242 -15.29 4.35 -2.37
N ALA A 243 -14.85 5.00 -3.44
CA ALA A 243 -15.69 5.18 -4.63
C ALA A 243 -15.31 4.13 -5.67
N PHE A 244 -16.28 3.44 -6.22
CA PHE A 244 -16.02 2.36 -7.17
C PHE A 244 -17.06 2.31 -8.28
N ARG A 245 -16.60 1.82 -9.44
CA ARG A 245 -17.43 1.53 -10.61
C ARG A 245 -17.06 0.17 -11.19
N LYS A 246 -18.02 -0.46 -11.88
CA LYS A 246 -17.77 -1.67 -12.68
C LYS A 246 -16.87 -1.34 -13.88
N GLY A 247 -16.06 -2.31 -14.28
CA GLY A 247 -15.05 -2.16 -15.32
C GLY A 247 -13.70 -1.75 -14.73
N GLY A 248 -12.74 -2.63 -14.86
CA GLY A 248 -11.35 -2.49 -14.50
C GLY A 248 -10.47 -2.77 -15.71
N ARG A 249 -9.47 -3.61 -15.56
CA ARG A 249 -8.60 -4.07 -16.66
C ARG A 249 -9.39 -4.79 -17.76
N ASP A 250 -10.46 -5.47 -17.39
CA ASP A 250 -11.34 -6.28 -18.26
C ASP A 250 -12.06 -5.49 -19.38
N ILE A 251 -12.11 -4.16 -19.29
CA ILE A 251 -12.70 -3.29 -20.32
C ILE A 251 -11.67 -2.72 -21.31
N TYR A 252 -10.39 -3.01 -21.14
CA TYR A 252 -9.31 -2.54 -21.99
C TYR A 252 -8.80 -3.64 -22.92
N ASN A 253 -8.19 -3.25 -24.05
CA ASN A 253 -7.53 -4.16 -24.96
C ASN A 253 -6.12 -4.50 -24.45
N LYS A 254 -5.60 -5.67 -24.82
CA LYS A 254 -4.23 -6.08 -24.48
C LYS A 254 -3.16 -5.10 -24.94
N SER A 255 -3.36 -4.43 -26.08
CA SER A 255 -2.43 -3.40 -26.57
C SER A 255 -2.30 -2.18 -25.63
N GLN A 256 -3.20 -2.03 -24.65
CA GLN A 256 -3.19 -0.95 -23.66
C GLN A 256 -2.58 -1.40 -22.32
N ALA A 257 -2.06 -2.62 -22.23
CA ALA A 257 -1.58 -3.21 -20.97
C ALA A 257 -0.59 -2.32 -20.21
N ALA A 258 0.42 -1.78 -20.90
CA ALA A 258 1.39 -0.87 -20.29
C ALA A 258 0.72 0.40 -19.73
N ASN A 259 -0.20 1.00 -20.47
CA ASN A 259 -0.93 2.18 -20.03
C ASN A 259 -1.84 1.86 -18.84
N VAL A 260 -2.57 0.74 -18.89
CA VAL A 260 -3.48 0.33 -17.80
C VAL A 260 -2.71 0.05 -16.51
N MET A 261 -1.54 -0.55 -16.60
CA MET A 261 -0.65 -0.82 -15.48
C MET A 261 -0.24 0.48 -14.76
N CYS A 262 0.07 1.54 -15.50
CA CYS A 262 0.64 2.78 -14.98
C CYS A 262 -0.39 3.92 -14.86
N MET A 263 -1.70 3.65 -14.99
CA MET A 263 -2.73 4.71 -14.88
C MET A 263 -2.75 5.39 -13.50
N SER A 264 -2.47 4.66 -12.42
CA SER A 264 -2.34 5.22 -11.08
C SER A 264 -1.18 6.21 -11.01
N ASP A 265 -0.02 5.86 -11.56
CA ASP A 265 1.17 6.73 -11.56
C ASP A 265 0.92 8.03 -12.34
N ALA A 266 0.12 7.94 -13.42
CA ALA A 266 -0.26 9.11 -14.18
C ALA A 266 -1.19 10.06 -13.40
N VAL A 267 -2.09 9.51 -12.57
CA VAL A 267 -2.95 10.31 -11.69
C VAL A 267 -2.11 10.95 -10.58
N ASP A 268 -1.25 10.18 -9.93
CA ASP A 268 -0.43 10.64 -8.80
C ASP A 268 0.59 11.71 -9.20
N ALA A 269 1.08 11.67 -10.45
CA ALA A 269 1.99 12.68 -10.97
C ALA A 269 1.26 13.96 -11.44
N SER A 270 -0.07 13.95 -11.54
CA SER A 270 -0.83 15.08 -12.11
C SER A 270 -0.97 16.24 -11.14
N LYS A 271 -1.17 17.43 -11.70
CA LYS A 271 -1.56 18.63 -10.96
C LYS A 271 -3.07 18.63 -10.69
N PHE A 272 -3.48 19.31 -9.62
CA PHE A 272 -4.87 19.76 -9.43
C PHE A 272 -5.01 21.20 -9.94
N GLY A 273 -5.63 21.36 -11.10
CA GLY A 273 -5.60 22.65 -11.78
C GLY A 273 -4.18 23.14 -12.05
N GLU A 274 -3.78 24.24 -11.40
CA GLU A 274 -2.42 24.79 -11.48
C GLU A 274 -1.46 24.25 -10.41
N TYR A 275 -1.98 23.60 -9.35
CA TYR A 275 -1.18 23.16 -8.19
C TYR A 275 -0.47 21.84 -8.48
N LYS A 276 0.87 21.86 -8.39
CA LYS A 276 1.70 20.65 -8.51
C LYS A 276 1.47 19.70 -7.33
N ALA A 277 1.82 18.45 -7.51
CA ALA A 277 1.76 17.44 -6.43
C ALA A 277 2.58 17.85 -5.19
N SER A 278 3.69 18.58 -5.35
CA SER A 278 4.46 19.14 -4.23
C SER A 278 3.67 20.20 -3.44
N THR A 279 3.01 21.13 -4.13
CA THR A 279 2.15 22.15 -3.52
C THR A 279 0.96 21.52 -2.80
N VAL A 280 0.33 20.51 -3.41
CA VAL A 280 -0.76 19.73 -2.77
C VAL A 280 -0.25 19.04 -1.51
N SER A 281 0.92 18.41 -1.55
CA SER A 281 1.55 17.77 -0.39
C SER A 281 1.79 18.76 0.75
N LYS A 282 2.31 19.96 0.46
CA LYS A 282 2.49 21.04 1.45
C LYS A 282 1.15 21.54 2.02
N TYR A 283 0.12 21.68 1.18
CA TYR A 283 -1.22 22.08 1.61
C TYR A 283 -1.85 21.04 2.55
N LEU A 284 -1.59 19.77 2.32
CA LEU A 284 -2.09 18.66 3.13
C LEU A 284 -1.27 18.41 4.42
N ALA A 285 -0.13 19.08 4.62
CA ALA A 285 0.66 18.94 5.83
C ALA A 285 -0.18 19.21 7.09
N GLY A 286 -0.11 18.31 8.07
CA GLY A 286 -0.93 18.36 9.28
C GLY A 286 -2.38 17.86 9.12
N LYS A 287 -2.81 17.50 7.92
CA LYS A 287 -4.13 16.94 7.64
C LYS A 287 -4.00 15.45 7.32
N LYS A 288 -4.85 14.63 7.88
CA LYS A 288 -4.88 13.18 7.63
C LYS A 288 -5.84 12.87 6.47
N VAL A 289 -5.41 13.17 5.28
CA VAL A 289 -6.16 13.01 4.03
C VAL A 289 -5.34 12.16 3.07
N GLU A 290 -5.91 11.04 2.66
CA GLU A 290 -5.30 10.13 1.69
C GLU A 290 -6.34 9.75 0.65
N LEU A 291 -5.98 9.77 -0.64
CA LEU A 291 -6.81 9.30 -1.73
C LEU A 291 -5.90 8.68 -2.80
N SER A 292 -6.25 7.50 -3.28
CA SER A 292 -5.54 6.80 -4.35
C SER A 292 -6.52 6.32 -5.42
N TYR A 293 -6.11 6.38 -6.67
CA TYR A 293 -6.81 5.85 -7.82
C TYR A 293 -6.25 4.47 -8.18
N SER A 294 -7.09 3.50 -8.50
CA SER A 294 -6.64 2.18 -8.94
C SER A 294 -7.55 1.51 -9.96
N VAL A 295 -6.94 0.73 -10.84
CA VAL A 295 -7.64 -0.11 -11.83
C VAL A 295 -7.42 -1.56 -11.48
N GLY A 296 -8.41 -2.17 -10.79
CA GLY A 296 -8.42 -3.59 -10.50
C GLY A 296 -8.87 -4.43 -11.70
N ASN A 297 -8.99 -5.74 -11.54
CA ASN A 297 -9.34 -6.63 -12.65
C ASN A 297 -10.74 -6.37 -13.24
N ALA A 298 -11.73 -6.10 -12.40
CA ALA A 298 -13.13 -5.90 -12.81
C ALA A 298 -13.76 -4.59 -12.30
N VAL A 299 -12.99 -3.81 -11.53
CA VAL A 299 -13.47 -2.61 -10.84
C VAL A 299 -12.41 -1.53 -10.90
N THR A 300 -12.81 -0.30 -11.25
CA THR A 300 -11.99 0.90 -11.04
C THR A 300 -12.43 1.57 -9.75
N SER A 301 -11.50 2.00 -8.92
CA SER A 301 -11.80 2.58 -7.62
C SER A 301 -10.93 3.76 -7.23
N LEU A 302 -11.49 4.62 -6.39
CA LEU A 302 -10.79 5.62 -5.59
C LEU A 302 -10.93 5.18 -4.13
N LYS A 303 -9.82 4.94 -3.45
CA LYS A 303 -9.79 4.54 -2.04
C LYS A 303 -9.04 5.57 -1.22
N GLY A 304 -9.54 5.83 -0.03
CA GLY A 304 -8.92 6.83 0.82
C GLY A 304 -9.37 6.78 2.26
N GLN A 305 -8.83 7.69 3.03
CA GLN A 305 -9.20 7.87 4.43
C GLN A 305 -9.08 9.32 4.85
N SER A 306 -9.85 9.66 5.87
CA SER A 306 -9.81 10.98 6.49
C SER A 306 -10.11 10.89 7.98
N THR A 307 -9.76 11.94 8.73
CA THR A 307 -10.34 12.21 10.05
C THR A 307 -11.69 12.93 9.89
N VAL A 308 -12.45 12.98 10.96
CA VAL A 308 -13.71 13.76 10.98
C VAL A 308 -13.44 15.23 10.69
N LYS A 309 -12.38 15.79 11.26
CA LYS A 309 -11.95 17.19 11.13
C LYS A 309 -11.53 17.52 9.68
N ASP A 310 -10.82 16.61 9.03
CA ASP A 310 -10.21 16.83 7.72
C ASP A 310 -11.13 16.42 6.55
N LEU A 311 -12.33 15.91 6.84
CA LEU A 311 -13.28 15.46 5.82
C LEU A 311 -13.61 16.55 4.76
N PRO A 312 -13.76 17.85 5.10
CA PRO A 312 -13.94 18.88 4.06
C PRO A 312 -12.78 18.96 3.07
N VAL A 313 -11.53 18.83 3.55
CA VAL A 313 -10.33 18.85 2.70
C VAL A 313 -10.24 17.57 1.88
N PHE A 314 -10.60 16.42 2.47
CA PHE A 314 -10.70 15.17 1.71
C PHE A 314 -11.66 15.31 0.51
N MET A 315 -12.78 16.00 0.69
CA MET A 315 -13.76 16.23 -0.37
C MET A 315 -13.23 17.18 -1.46
N GLU A 316 -12.34 18.13 -1.13
CA GLU A 316 -11.63 18.93 -2.12
C GLU A 316 -10.70 18.06 -2.97
N VAL A 317 -9.88 17.22 -2.33
CA VAL A 317 -8.97 16.29 -3.03
C VAL A 317 -9.75 15.34 -3.94
N LEU A 318 -10.86 14.77 -3.46
CA LEU A 318 -11.72 13.90 -4.27
C LEU A 318 -12.28 14.65 -5.48
N TYR A 319 -12.76 15.88 -5.28
CA TYR A 319 -13.33 16.69 -6.35
C TYR A 319 -12.29 17.01 -7.42
N GLU A 320 -11.12 17.49 -7.03
CA GLU A 320 -10.02 17.81 -7.96
C GLU A 320 -9.54 16.56 -8.73
N THR A 321 -9.38 15.42 -8.02
CA THR A 321 -9.02 14.15 -8.66
C THR A 321 -10.02 13.76 -9.77
N MET A 322 -11.31 13.96 -9.53
CA MET A 322 -12.34 13.56 -10.50
C MET A 322 -12.63 14.62 -11.58
N THR A 323 -12.18 15.88 -11.42
CA THR A 323 -12.59 16.97 -12.33
C THR A 323 -11.45 17.73 -12.97
N ASP A 324 -10.33 17.95 -12.28
CA ASP A 324 -9.30 18.89 -12.76
C ASP A 324 -7.86 18.37 -12.66
N LEU A 325 -7.66 17.10 -13.03
CA LEU A 325 -6.30 16.59 -13.23
C LEU A 325 -5.66 17.26 -14.45
N GLN A 326 -4.50 17.89 -14.26
CA GLN A 326 -3.72 18.51 -15.32
C GLN A 326 -2.35 17.83 -15.47
N PRO A 327 -1.80 17.73 -16.69
CA PRO A 327 -0.55 17.01 -16.88
C PRO A 327 0.63 17.72 -16.21
N ASP A 328 1.50 16.93 -15.57
CA ASP A 328 2.85 17.29 -15.15
C ASP A 328 3.86 16.28 -15.69
N THR A 329 4.28 16.49 -16.94
CA THR A 329 5.21 15.59 -17.63
C THR A 329 6.56 15.50 -16.93
N ALA A 330 7.02 16.56 -16.27
CA ALA A 330 8.28 16.55 -15.55
C ALA A 330 8.20 15.68 -14.30
N ALA A 331 7.15 15.83 -13.49
CA ALA A 331 6.91 15.00 -12.32
C ALA A 331 6.72 13.51 -12.71
N TYR A 332 5.95 13.23 -13.76
CA TYR A 332 5.78 11.85 -14.24
C TYR A 332 7.11 11.23 -14.67
N ARG A 333 7.94 11.95 -15.44
CA ARG A 333 9.25 11.43 -15.86
C ARG A 333 10.15 11.14 -14.68
N ALA A 334 10.24 12.05 -13.72
CA ALA A 334 11.05 11.82 -12.51
C ALA A 334 10.61 10.57 -11.76
N ASN A 335 9.30 10.37 -11.57
CA ASN A 335 8.75 9.21 -10.89
C ASN A 335 9.04 7.91 -11.66
N ILE A 336 8.82 7.90 -12.99
CA ILE A 336 9.00 6.68 -13.78
C ILE A 336 10.47 6.30 -13.92
N GLU A 337 11.38 7.27 -14.08
CA GLU A 337 12.82 7.03 -14.11
C GLU A 337 13.32 6.44 -12.77
N GLN A 338 12.82 6.96 -11.65
CA GLN A 338 13.11 6.40 -10.34
C GLN A 338 12.60 4.95 -10.22
N THR A 339 11.38 4.68 -10.67
CA THR A 339 10.80 3.33 -10.64
C THR A 339 11.57 2.38 -11.54
N ILE A 340 11.96 2.81 -12.76
CA ILE A 340 12.79 2.01 -13.67
C ILE A 340 14.16 1.70 -13.06
N GLY A 341 14.81 2.69 -12.44
CA GLY A 341 16.07 2.48 -11.75
C GLY A 341 15.97 1.43 -10.64
N PHE A 342 14.93 1.54 -9.80
CA PHE A 342 14.63 0.57 -8.77
C PHE A 342 14.38 -0.84 -9.35
N LEU A 343 13.55 -0.97 -10.39
CA LEU A 343 13.23 -2.27 -11.01
C LEU A 343 14.46 -2.93 -11.60
N ARG A 344 15.34 -2.18 -12.28
CA ARG A 344 16.59 -2.72 -12.85
C ARG A 344 17.48 -3.36 -11.79
N GLU A 345 17.50 -2.82 -10.59
CA GLU A 345 18.24 -3.45 -9.48
C GLU A 345 17.48 -4.65 -8.91
N GLN A 346 16.14 -4.56 -8.79
CA GLN A 346 15.33 -5.68 -8.32
C GLN A 346 15.34 -6.88 -9.26
N GLU A 347 15.40 -6.67 -10.59
CA GLU A 347 15.47 -7.74 -11.58
C GLU A 347 16.71 -8.65 -11.42
N LYS A 348 17.70 -8.21 -10.65
CA LYS A 348 18.88 -9.02 -10.27
C LYS A 348 18.63 -9.90 -9.04
N SER A 349 17.58 -9.62 -8.27
CA SER A 349 17.23 -10.37 -7.07
C SER A 349 16.48 -11.65 -7.43
N PRO A 350 16.93 -12.84 -6.97
CA PRO A 350 16.20 -14.08 -7.17
C PRO A 350 14.75 -14.02 -6.68
N GLN A 351 14.51 -13.34 -5.58
CA GLN A 351 13.17 -13.16 -5.01
C GLN A 351 12.25 -12.36 -5.95
N PHE A 352 12.76 -11.31 -6.56
CA PHE A 352 11.98 -10.51 -7.51
C PHE A 352 11.73 -11.27 -8.81
N VAL A 353 12.75 -12.00 -9.33
CA VAL A 353 12.62 -12.87 -10.51
C VAL A 353 11.52 -13.90 -10.27
N PHE A 354 11.53 -14.57 -9.10
CA PHE A 354 10.48 -15.51 -8.73
C PHE A 354 9.09 -14.86 -8.75
N SER A 355 8.93 -13.73 -8.05
CA SER A 355 7.63 -13.05 -7.92
C SER A 355 7.10 -12.54 -9.26
N SER A 356 7.97 -11.96 -10.10
CA SER A 356 7.60 -11.42 -11.41
C SER A 356 7.20 -12.55 -12.38
N ARG A 357 7.98 -13.62 -12.46
CA ARG A 357 7.64 -14.76 -13.32
C ARG A 357 6.41 -15.53 -12.83
N LEU A 358 6.23 -15.64 -11.51
CA LEU A 358 5.03 -16.24 -10.93
C LEU A 358 3.77 -15.42 -11.30
N ASP A 359 3.84 -14.10 -11.22
CA ASP A 359 2.74 -13.22 -11.63
C ASP A 359 2.39 -13.43 -13.11
N GLN A 360 3.40 -13.53 -13.97
CA GLN A 360 3.22 -13.83 -15.40
C GLN A 360 2.55 -15.18 -15.63
N ALA A 361 3.04 -16.23 -14.97
CA ALA A 361 2.53 -17.59 -15.11
C ALA A 361 1.07 -17.70 -14.60
N GLN A 362 0.75 -17.12 -13.45
CA GLN A 362 -0.60 -17.10 -12.87
C GLN A 362 -1.61 -16.34 -13.73
N ASN A 363 -1.17 -15.34 -14.48
CA ASN A 363 -1.97 -14.57 -15.42
C ASN A 363 -1.87 -15.09 -16.87
N CYS A 364 -1.36 -16.33 -17.07
CA CYS A 364 -1.27 -16.99 -18.36
C CYS A 364 -0.53 -16.14 -19.42
N HIS A 365 0.50 -15.41 -19.00
CA HIS A 365 1.28 -14.48 -19.83
C HIS A 365 0.44 -13.38 -20.52
N ASP A 366 -0.67 -13.00 -19.90
CA ASP A 366 -1.48 -11.85 -20.32
C ASP A 366 -1.06 -10.61 -19.53
N ASP A 367 -0.26 -9.76 -20.15
CA ASP A 367 0.35 -8.58 -19.55
C ASP A 367 -0.67 -7.52 -19.06
N LEU A 368 -1.90 -7.56 -19.58
CA LEU A 368 -3.00 -6.72 -19.08
C LEU A 368 -3.30 -7.00 -17.60
N TYR A 369 -3.00 -8.20 -17.11
CA TYR A 369 -3.31 -8.64 -15.75
C TYR A 369 -2.08 -8.77 -14.83
N TYR A 370 -0.90 -8.39 -15.29
CA TYR A 370 0.29 -8.38 -14.43
C TYR A 370 0.12 -7.37 -13.29
N ASN A 371 0.62 -7.75 -12.12
CA ASN A 371 0.68 -6.87 -10.94
C ASN A 371 2.09 -6.32 -10.73
N VAL A 372 3.09 -7.00 -11.28
CA VAL A 372 4.48 -6.58 -11.23
C VAL A 372 4.87 -5.99 -12.58
N PRO A 373 5.11 -4.67 -12.68
CA PRO A 373 5.54 -4.06 -13.91
C PRO A 373 6.95 -4.51 -14.30
N SER A 374 7.22 -4.60 -15.59
CA SER A 374 8.57 -4.72 -16.11
C SER A 374 9.09 -3.36 -16.60
N VAL A 375 10.41 -3.20 -16.65
CA VAL A 375 11.05 -2.00 -17.24
C VAL A 375 10.49 -1.73 -18.63
N SER A 376 10.36 -2.76 -19.47
CA SER A 376 9.81 -2.64 -20.83
C SER A 376 8.36 -2.15 -20.87
N MET A 377 7.54 -2.48 -19.88
CA MET A 377 6.16 -1.94 -19.80
C MET A 377 6.17 -0.46 -19.42
N LEU A 378 6.99 -0.08 -18.44
CA LEU A 378 7.12 1.32 -18.02
C LEU A 378 7.62 2.22 -19.17
N GLU A 379 8.61 1.74 -19.94
CA GLU A 379 9.16 2.47 -21.11
C GLU A 379 8.15 2.63 -22.26
N LYS A 380 7.18 1.72 -22.38
CA LYS A 380 6.11 1.78 -23.40
C LYS A 380 4.89 2.60 -22.99
N ALA A 381 4.74 2.91 -21.71
CA ALA A 381 3.59 3.61 -21.20
C ALA A 381 3.57 5.08 -21.68
N ASP A 382 2.43 5.52 -22.20
CA ASP A 382 2.22 6.89 -22.69
C ASP A 382 1.45 7.70 -21.65
N TYR A 383 2.13 8.66 -21.03
CA TYR A 383 1.55 9.50 -19.97
C TYR A 383 0.28 10.23 -20.41
N THR A 384 0.27 10.78 -21.63
CA THR A 384 -0.87 11.54 -22.16
C THR A 384 -2.09 10.64 -22.34
N GLU A 385 -1.89 9.45 -22.90
CA GLU A 385 -2.98 8.47 -23.08
C GLU A 385 -3.45 7.91 -21.74
N MET A 386 -2.53 7.59 -20.79
CA MET A 386 -2.89 7.14 -19.45
C MET A 386 -3.76 8.15 -18.70
N LEU A 387 -3.35 9.42 -18.69
CA LEU A 387 -4.11 10.48 -18.01
C LEU A 387 -5.48 10.69 -18.67
N LYS A 388 -5.55 10.60 -20.00
CA LYS A 388 -6.82 10.63 -20.74
C LYS A 388 -7.72 9.45 -20.38
N MET A 389 -7.17 8.22 -20.31
CA MET A 389 -7.91 7.00 -19.91
C MET A 389 -8.43 7.13 -18.46
N ALA A 390 -7.60 7.61 -17.54
CA ALA A 390 -8.00 7.85 -16.15
C ALA A 390 -9.14 8.87 -16.04
N LYS A 391 -9.00 10.03 -16.71
CA LYS A 391 -10.06 11.07 -16.77
C LYS A 391 -11.36 10.52 -17.38
N GLN A 392 -11.28 9.73 -18.45
CA GLN A 392 -12.45 9.08 -19.06
C GLN A 392 -13.12 8.09 -18.10
N SER A 393 -12.34 7.34 -17.31
CA SER A 393 -12.88 6.39 -16.34
C SER A 393 -13.66 7.09 -15.22
N MET A 394 -13.35 8.35 -14.90
CA MET A 394 -13.96 9.17 -13.86
C MET A 394 -15.02 10.16 -14.37
N ALA A 395 -15.21 10.28 -15.68
CA ALA A 395 -16.01 11.34 -16.30
C ALA A 395 -17.52 11.29 -16.04
N ASN A 396 -18.05 10.21 -15.47
CA ASN A 396 -19.47 10.05 -15.20
C ASN A 396 -19.71 9.63 -13.74
N ALA A 397 -20.05 10.57 -12.89
CA ALA A 397 -20.30 10.30 -11.48
C ALA A 397 -21.43 9.27 -11.23
N ALA A 398 -22.39 9.14 -12.16
CA ALA A 398 -23.46 8.14 -12.06
C ALA A 398 -22.95 6.68 -12.19
N ASP A 399 -21.73 6.46 -12.69
CA ASP A 399 -21.11 5.13 -12.74
C ASP A 399 -20.62 4.67 -11.36
N PHE A 400 -20.43 5.62 -10.43
CA PHE A 400 -19.83 5.36 -9.14
C PHE A 400 -20.84 5.20 -8.02
N THR A 401 -20.49 4.32 -7.09
CA THR A 401 -21.03 4.29 -5.74
C THR A 401 -19.94 4.78 -4.79
N PHE A 402 -20.25 5.77 -3.97
CA PHE A 402 -19.37 6.39 -2.99
C PHE A 402 -19.72 5.86 -1.60
N LEU A 403 -18.83 5.12 -0.98
CA LEU A 403 -19.02 4.48 0.32
C LEU A 403 -18.15 5.18 1.37
N PHE A 404 -18.77 5.58 2.49
CA PHE A 404 -18.10 6.12 3.67
C PHE A 404 -18.37 5.20 4.86
N VAL A 405 -17.32 4.77 5.55
CA VAL A 405 -17.41 3.88 6.71
C VAL A 405 -16.57 4.45 7.85
N GLY A 406 -17.14 4.58 9.03
CA GLY A 406 -16.40 5.08 10.20
C GLY A 406 -17.20 6.06 11.03
N ASN A 407 -16.51 6.93 11.76
CA ASN A 407 -17.14 7.99 12.55
C ASN A 407 -17.65 9.12 11.64
N VAL A 408 -18.67 8.81 10.87
CA VAL A 408 -19.29 9.72 9.91
C VAL A 408 -20.74 9.96 10.27
N ASP A 409 -21.08 11.23 10.41
CA ASP A 409 -22.45 11.68 10.65
C ASP A 409 -23.09 12.18 9.36
N ALA A 410 -24.30 11.69 9.08
CA ALA A 410 -25.05 12.05 7.87
C ALA A 410 -25.35 13.56 7.80
N ALA A 411 -25.62 14.23 8.92
CA ALA A 411 -25.94 15.66 8.92
C ALA A 411 -24.73 16.49 8.52
N THR A 412 -23.55 16.16 9.02
CA THR A 412 -22.27 16.81 8.68
C THR A 412 -21.87 16.53 7.22
N LEU A 413 -22.14 15.31 6.72
CA LEU A 413 -21.72 14.92 5.38
C LEU A 413 -22.64 15.48 4.28
N LYS A 414 -23.96 15.64 4.52
CA LYS A 414 -24.92 16.09 3.49
C LYS A 414 -24.51 17.38 2.76
N PRO A 415 -24.10 18.47 3.43
CA PRO A 415 -23.64 19.67 2.72
C PRO A 415 -22.43 19.42 1.82
N LEU A 416 -21.52 18.53 2.24
CA LEU A 416 -20.33 18.15 1.46
C LEU A 416 -20.71 17.29 0.25
N LEU A 417 -21.69 16.37 0.39
CA LEU A 417 -22.22 15.59 -0.72
C LEU A 417 -22.84 16.51 -1.78
N GLU A 418 -23.65 17.50 -1.36
CA GLU A 418 -24.28 18.44 -2.30
C GLU A 418 -23.24 19.33 -2.97
N LYS A 419 -22.25 19.84 -2.21
CA LYS A 419 -21.21 20.72 -2.74
C LYS A 419 -20.27 20.00 -3.71
N TYR A 420 -19.78 18.82 -3.37
CA TYR A 420 -18.69 18.16 -4.10
C TYR A 420 -19.16 16.96 -4.96
N ILE A 421 -19.84 15.96 -4.39
CA ILE A 421 -20.20 14.76 -5.17
C ILE A 421 -21.37 15.01 -6.11
N ALA A 422 -22.41 15.74 -5.68
CA ALA A 422 -23.56 16.04 -6.52
C ALA A 422 -23.26 17.05 -7.63
N SER A 423 -22.12 17.74 -7.55
CA SER A 423 -21.62 18.67 -8.58
C SER A 423 -20.67 18.03 -9.59
N LEU A 424 -20.21 16.78 -9.34
CA LEU A 424 -19.36 16.07 -10.29
C LEU A 424 -20.03 15.92 -11.65
N PRO A 425 -19.26 15.99 -12.76
CA PRO A 425 -19.75 15.74 -14.11
C PRO A 425 -20.46 14.38 -14.21
N SER A 426 -21.58 14.36 -14.92
CA SER A 426 -22.36 13.13 -15.06
C SER A 426 -23.27 13.14 -16.27
N LYS A 427 -23.55 11.94 -16.81
CA LYS A 427 -24.60 11.70 -17.82
C LYS A 427 -25.98 11.47 -17.17
N GLY A 428 -26.08 11.57 -15.84
CA GLY A 428 -27.33 11.37 -15.08
C GLY A 428 -27.78 9.92 -14.93
N LYS A 429 -27.12 8.99 -15.59
CA LYS A 429 -27.37 7.52 -15.51
C LYS A 429 -26.07 6.76 -15.64
N ALA A 430 -26.01 5.60 -15.01
CA ALA A 430 -24.87 4.70 -15.10
C ALA A 430 -24.67 4.17 -16.53
N SER A 431 -23.40 4.08 -16.92
CA SER A 431 -22.99 3.47 -18.19
C SER A 431 -23.16 1.95 -18.12
N GLN A 432 -23.49 1.34 -19.25
CA GLN A 432 -23.41 -0.11 -19.38
C GLN A 432 -21.94 -0.50 -19.61
N VAL A 433 -21.42 -1.33 -18.74
CA VAL A 433 -20.05 -1.82 -18.82
C VAL A 433 -20.06 -3.28 -19.25
N LYS A 434 -19.26 -3.60 -20.27
CA LYS A 434 -19.09 -4.97 -20.77
C LYS A 434 -17.59 -5.29 -20.73
N ALA A 435 -17.23 -6.38 -20.08
CA ALA A 435 -15.88 -6.93 -20.16
C ALA A 435 -15.60 -7.41 -21.60
N ILE A 436 -14.45 -6.99 -22.13
CA ILE A 436 -13.96 -7.38 -23.47
C ILE A 436 -12.73 -8.27 -23.38
N SER A 437 -12.01 -8.20 -22.28
CA SER A 437 -10.79 -8.97 -22.01
C SER A 437 -10.90 -9.57 -20.59
N PRO A 438 -11.65 -10.68 -20.40
CA PRO A 438 -11.77 -11.30 -19.08
C PRO A 438 -10.42 -11.88 -18.63
N ARG A 439 -10.12 -11.80 -17.33
CA ARG A 439 -8.87 -12.35 -16.76
C ARG A 439 -8.75 -13.83 -17.09
N PRO A 440 -7.61 -14.26 -17.66
CA PRO A 440 -7.36 -15.67 -17.90
C PRO A 440 -7.03 -16.41 -16.60
N TYR A 441 -7.20 -17.73 -16.63
CA TYR A 441 -6.80 -18.64 -15.56
C TYR A 441 -6.07 -19.84 -16.16
N VAL A 442 -5.14 -20.38 -15.41
CA VAL A 442 -4.37 -21.57 -15.79
C VAL A 442 -5.32 -22.72 -16.11
N LYS A 443 -5.11 -23.37 -17.27
CA LYS A 443 -5.87 -24.53 -17.75
C LYS A 443 -4.92 -25.68 -17.99
N GLY A 444 -5.35 -26.90 -17.59
CA GLY A 444 -4.54 -28.09 -17.69
C GLY A 444 -3.41 -28.14 -16.64
N ASP A 445 -2.46 -29.02 -16.86
CA ASP A 445 -1.28 -29.19 -16.00
C ASP A 445 -0.12 -28.41 -16.60
N VAL A 446 0.24 -27.30 -15.95
CA VAL A 446 1.31 -26.38 -16.39
C VAL A 446 2.47 -26.47 -15.42
N LYS A 447 3.67 -26.74 -15.95
CA LYS A 447 4.92 -26.77 -15.20
C LYS A 447 5.84 -25.67 -15.72
N ASP A 448 6.17 -24.71 -14.85
CA ASP A 448 7.16 -23.67 -15.12
C ASP A 448 8.28 -23.78 -14.07
N HIS A 449 9.31 -24.52 -14.45
CA HIS A 449 10.49 -24.79 -13.64
C HIS A 449 11.71 -24.13 -14.28
N PHE A 450 12.49 -23.42 -13.46
CA PHE A 450 13.72 -22.76 -13.95
C PHE A 450 14.80 -22.70 -12.89
N ASP A 451 16.03 -22.63 -13.35
CA ASP A 451 17.21 -22.48 -12.50
C ASP A 451 17.66 -21.03 -12.44
N ILE A 452 18.20 -20.61 -11.30
CA ILE A 452 18.82 -19.32 -11.12
C ILE A 452 20.14 -19.47 -10.33
N PRO A 453 21.26 -18.87 -10.81
CA PRO A 453 22.50 -18.86 -10.06
C PRO A 453 22.37 -18.11 -8.73
N MET A 454 22.89 -18.69 -7.65
CA MET A 454 22.89 -18.10 -6.31
C MET A 454 24.14 -18.47 -5.54
N ALA A 455 24.70 -17.54 -4.78
CA ALA A 455 25.82 -17.78 -3.88
C ALA A 455 25.49 -18.89 -2.84
N THR A 456 24.27 -18.88 -2.32
CA THR A 456 23.72 -19.94 -1.46
C THR A 456 22.46 -20.50 -2.14
N PRO A 457 22.53 -21.70 -2.75
CA PRO A 457 21.40 -22.28 -3.46
C PRO A 457 20.18 -22.50 -2.56
N SER A 458 19.07 -21.90 -2.93
CA SER A 458 17.76 -22.12 -2.31
C SER A 458 16.67 -22.15 -3.37
N SER A 459 15.63 -22.94 -3.14
CA SER A 459 14.53 -23.09 -4.07
C SER A 459 13.24 -22.53 -3.50
N GLN A 460 12.38 -22.02 -4.37
CA GLN A 460 11.03 -21.62 -4.05
C GLN A 460 10.04 -22.45 -4.87
N VAL A 461 9.05 -22.98 -4.20
CA VAL A 461 7.99 -23.82 -4.78
C VAL A 461 6.65 -23.14 -4.54
N PHE A 462 5.91 -22.92 -5.62
CA PHE A 462 4.53 -22.44 -5.56
C PHE A 462 3.67 -23.36 -6.44
N VAL A 463 2.64 -23.94 -5.83
CA VAL A 463 1.70 -24.81 -6.54
C VAL A 463 0.30 -24.32 -6.30
N VAL A 464 -0.46 -24.11 -7.35
CA VAL A 464 -1.85 -23.70 -7.27
C VAL A 464 -2.71 -24.41 -8.28
N SER A 465 -3.86 -24.87 -7.82
CA SER A 465 -4.93 -25.42 -8.67
C SER A 465 -6.15 -24.50 -8.63
N ASN A 466 -6.94 -24.47 -9.69
CA ASN A 466 -8.14 -23.65 -9.77
C ASN A 466 -9.29 -24.36 -10.51
N GLY A 467 -10.52 -23.90 -10.28
CA GLY A 467 -11.70 -24.42 -10.96
C GLY A 467 -12.92 -23.50 -10.85
N THR A 468 -13.92 -23.77 -11.69
CA THR A 468 -15.21 -23.06 -11.73
C THR A 468 -16.40 -23.97 -11.49
N ASP A 469 -16.15 -25.24 -11.23
CA ASP A 469 -17.13 -26.31 -11.04
C ASP A 469 -17.88 -26.23 -9.70
N ILE A 470 -17.34 -25.47 -8.73
CA ILE A 470 -17.99 -25.16 -7.46
C ILE A 470 -18.44 -23.70 -7.50
N PRO A 471 -19.75 -23.41 -7.34
CA PRO A 471 -20.23 -22.03 -7.37
C PRO A 471 -19.77 -21.26 -6.13
N TYR A 472 -19.46 -19.98 -6.32
CA TYR A 472 -19.17 -19.09 -5.20
C TYR A 472 -20.39 -18.99 -4.27
N SER A 473 -20.15 -19.15 -3.00
CA SER A 473 -21.03 -18.77 -1.89
C SER A 473 -20.17 -18.51 -0.66
N ILE A 474 -20.69 -17.76 0.30
CA ILE A 474 -19.95 -17.51 1.54
C ILE A 474 -19.64 -18.83 2.27
N ALA A 475 -20.54 -19.81 2.22
CA ALA A 475 -20.34 -21.13 2.81
C ALA A 475 -19.18 -21.89 2.12
N ASN A 476 -19.17 -21.93 0.77
CA ASN A 476 -18.09 -22.57 0.02
C ASN A 476 -16.75 -21.84 0.20
N SER A 477 -16.79 -20.49 0.31
CA SER A 477 -15.60 -19.68 0.60
C SER A 477 -15.03 -20.02 1.98
N CYS A 478 -15.86 -20.14 3.02
CA CYS A 478 -15.40 -20.59 4.34
C CYS A 478 -14.82 -22.00 4.30
N LEU A 479 -15.46 -22.92 3.56
CA LEU A 479 -14.99 -24.30 3.46
C LEU A 479 -13.63 -24.41 2.78
N ILE A 480 -13.41 -23.72 1.65
CA ILE A 480 -12.11 -23.79 0.96
C ILE A 480 -11.00 -23.08 1.75
N SER A 481 -11.32 -21.98 2.45
CA SER A 481 -10.36 -21.36 3.37
C SER A 481 -9.99 -22.32 4.49
N ALA A 482 -10.97 -23.04 5.06
CA ALA A 482 -10.69 -24.05 6.09
C ALA A 482 -9.82 -25.21 5.55
N VAL A 483 -9.97 -25.62 4.28
CA VAL A 483 -9.06 -26.60 3.67
C VAL A 483 -7.64 -26.06 3.60
N GLY A 484 -7.46 -24.80 3.16
CA GLY A 484 -6.15 -24.15 3.11
C GLY A 484 -5.48 -24.06 4.48
N ASP A 485 -6.23 -23.64 5.51
CA ASP A 485 -5.71 -23.52 6.88
C ASP A 485 -5.36 -24.92 7.49
N ILE A 486 -6.11 -25.96 7.13
CA ILE A 486 -5.77 -27.34 7.54
C ILE A 486 -4.52 -27.84 6.83
N MET A 487 -4.35 -27.49 5.54
CA MET A 487 -3.10 -27.79 4.82
C MET A 487 -1.91 -27.09 5.47
N ASP A 488 -2.06 -25.83 5.91
CA ASP A 488 -1.02 -25.09 6.61
C ASP A 488 -0.57 -25.81 7.90
N ILE A 489 -1.51 -26.33 8.68
CA ILE A 489 -1.20 -27.14 9.87
C ILE A 489 -0.45 -28.42 9.47
N ILE A 490 -0.97 -29.17 8.48
CA ILE A 490 -0.36 -30.44 8.03
C ILE A 490 1.06 -30.20 7.51
N TYR A 491 1.27 -29.14 6.72
CA TYR A 491 2.59 -28.84 6.18
C TYR A 491 3.58 -28.37 7.26
N THR A 492 3.10 -27.66 8.27
CA THR A 492 3.92 -27.34 9.43
C THR A 492 4.37 -28.63 10.15
N GLU A 493 3.45 -29.56 10.39
CA GLU A 493 3.77 -30.85 11.04
C GLU A 493 4.72 -31.70 10.18
N THR A 494 4.46 -31.82 8.89
CA THR A 494 5.17 -32.78 8.02
C THR A 494 6.42 -32.23 7.37
N LEU A 495 6.35 -31.04 6.73
CA LEU A 495 7.49 -30.48 5.98
C LEU A 495 8.49 -29.77 6.89
N ARG A 496 7.98 -29.12 7.96
CA ARG A 496 8.83 -28.38 8.89
C ARG A 496 9.32 -29.27 10.04
N GLU A 497 8.39 -29.92 10.79
CA GLU A 497 8.73 -30.62 12.02
C GLU A 497 9.33 -32.03 11.72
N GLU A 498 8.70 -32.81 10.81
CA GLU A 498 9.19 -34.17 10.52
C GLU A 498 10.38 -34.16 9.55
N GLU A 499 10.30 -33.44 8.43
CA GLU A 499 11.34 -33.41 7.42
C GLU A 499 12.46 -32.40 7.68
N GLY A 500 12.17 -31.34 8.46
CA GLY A 500 13.12 -30.26 8.77
C GLY A 500 13.61 -29.49 7.56
N GLY A 501 12.91 -29.59 6.41
CA GLY A 501 13.39 -29.10 5.13
C GLY A 501 12.97 -27.66 4.78
N THR A 502 12.03 -27.09 5.51
CA THR A 502 11.55 -25.71 5.31
C THR A 502 11.17 -25.07 6.64
N TYR A 503 11.28 -23.74 6.72
CA TYR A 503 10.92 -23.01 7.95
C TYR A 503 9.46 -22.59 7.99
N SER A 504 8.88 -22.19 6.87
CA SER A 504 7.54 -21.61 6.81
C SER A 504 6.76 -22.11 5.60
N PRO A 505 6.38 -23.40 5.58
CA PRO A 505 5.48 -23.88 4.53
C PRO A 505 4.09 -23.28 4.74
N GLN A 506 3.39 -22.98 3.66
CA GLN A 506 2.04 -22.39 3.70
C GLN A 506 1.09 -23.17 2.80
N GLY A 507 -0.07 -23.54 3.35
CA GLY A 507 -1.23 -23.97 2.58
C GLY A 507 -2.22 -22.82 2.45
N PHE A 508 -2.92 -22.72 1.32
CA PHE A 508 -3.93 -21.69 1.13
C PHE A 508 -5.10 -22.20 0.29
N GLY A 509 -6.29 -21.64 0.56
CA GLY A 509 -7.50 -21.88 -0.21
C GLY A 509 -8.36 -20.62 -0.25
N GLY A 510 -9.06 -20.40 -1.35
CA GLY A 510 -9.92 -19.21 -1.48
C GLY A 510 -10.76 -19.20 -2.76
N PHE A 511 -11.64 -18.20 -2.84
CA PHE A 511 -12.45 -17.91 -4.02
C PHE A 511 -12.17 -16.50 -4.55
N ASN A 512 -12.14 -16.39 -5.88
CA ASN A 512 -12.36 -15.12 -6.54
C ASN A 512 -13.84 -15.04 -6.94
N GLN A 513 -14.61 -14.24 -6.22
CA GLN A 513 -16.06 -14.10 -6.39
C GLN A 513 -16.45 -13.44 -7.73
N TYR A 514 -15.61 -12.52 -8.25
CA TYR A 514 -15.87 -11.82 -9.50
C TYR A 514 -15.83 -12.72 -10.73
N THR A 515 -15.06 -13.80 -10.66
CA THR A 515 -14.85 -14.74 -11.76
C THR A 515 -15.35 -16.14 -11.45
N ASN A 516 -15.87 -16.37 -10.25
CA ASN A 516 -16.33 -17.68 -9.74
C ASN A 516 -15.24 -18.76 -9.82
N HIS A 517 -13.97 -18.39 -9.52
CA HIS A 517 -12.87 -19.35 -9.47
C HIS A 517 -12.50 -19.65 -8.03
N TRP A 518 -12.47 -20.94 -7.68
CA TRP A 518 -11.78 -21.38 -6.47
C TRP A 518 -10.28 -21.61 -6.77
N GLN A 519 -9.45 -21.45 -5.76
CA GLN A 519 -8.02 -21.73 -5.77
C GLN A 519 -7.65 -22.52 -4.52
N LEU A 520 -6.75 -23.50 -4.68
CA LEU A 520 -6.18 -24.28 -3.60
C LEU A 520 -4.73 -24.56 -3.93
N GLY A 521 -3.83 -24.32 -2.97
CA GLY A 521 -2.40 -24.44 -3.25
C GLY A 521 -1.52 -24.40 -2.03
N TYR A 522 -0.21 -24.41 -2.29
CA TYR A 522 0.82 -24.30 -1.27
C TYR A 522 2.05 -23.57 -1.79
N TRP A 523 2.81 -23.02 -0.84
CA TRP A 523 4.08 -22.38 -1.09
C TRP A 523 5.07 -22.72 0.02
N PHE A 524 6.34 -22.90 -0.35
CA PHE A 524 7.45 -22.99 0.60
C PHE A 524 8.78 -22.63 -0.05
N GLN A 525 9.74 -22.23 0.80
CA GLN A 525 11.15 -22.06 0.44
C GLN A 525 11.97 -23.15 1.12
N THR A 526 13.00 -23.67 0.44
CA THR A 526 13.82 -24.76 0.94
C THR A 526 15.21 -24.75 0.32
N ASN A 527 16.12 -25.59 0.81
CA ASN A 527 17.37 -25.88 0.14
C ASN A 527 17.11 -26.64 -1.17
N SER A 528 17.91 -26.36 -2.21
CA SER A 528 17.69 -26.92 -3.55
C SER A 528 17.81 -28.43 -3.62
N ASP A 529 18.64 -29.05 -2.78
CA ASP A 529 18.88 -30.49 -2.73
C ASP A 529 17.69 -31.31 -2.21
N VAL A 530 16.83 -30.72 -1.40
CA VAL A 530 15.63 -31.39 -0.82
C VAL A 530 14.32 -30.91 -1.45
N GLN A 531 14.35 -29.97 -2.38
CA GLN A 531 13.17 -29.33 -2.98
C GLN A 531 12.17 -30.35 -3.55
N GLN A 532 12.63 -31.30 -4.38
CA GLN A 532 11.75 -32.29 -5.00
C GLN A 532 11.14 -33.23 -3.97
N LYS A 533 11.90 -33.67 -2.98
CA LYS A 533 11.42 -34.51 -1.87
C LYS A 533 10.27 -33.82 -1.11
N LEU A 534 10.44 -32.54 -0.77
CA LEU A 534 9.41 -31.80 -0.06
C LEU A 534 8.18 -31.53 -0.91
N MET A 535 8.34 -31.27 -2.20
CA MET A 535 7.23 -31.11 -3.14
C MET A 535 6.41 -32.41 -3.27
N ASP A 536 7.08 -33.57 -3.37
CA ASP A 536 6.44 -34.87 -3.42
C ASP A 536 5.70 -35.18 -2.10
N ARG A 537 6.30 -34.82 -0.95
CA ARG A 537 5.65 -34.93 0.36
C ARG A 537 4.42 -34.02 0.42
N ALA A 538 4.51 -32.75 0.02
CA ALA A 538 3.37 -31.81 0.03
C ALA A 538 2.22 -32.32 -0.83
N ASN A 539 2.50 -32.84 -2.03
CA ASN A 539 1.53 -33.44 -2.92
C ASN A 539 0.87 -34.68 -2.30
N THR A 540 1.66 -35.53 -1.62
CA THR A 540 1.16 -36.71 -0.92
C THR A 540 0.21 -36.34 0.22
N GLU A 541 0.57 -35.35 1.02
CA GLU A 541 -0.28 -34.89 2.12
C GLU A 541 -1.58 -34.25 1.64
N LEU A 542 -1.54 -33.44 0.55
CA LEU A 542 -2.75 -32.91 -0.07
C LEU A 542 -3.64 -34.04 -0.57
N ALA A 543 -3.09 -35.01 -1.30
CA ALA A 543 -3.85 -36.16 -1.79
C ALA A 543 -4.46 -36.98 -0.64
N ASN A 544 -3.71 -37.19 0.45
CA ASN A 544 -4.17 -37.86 1.66
C ASN A 544 -5.34 -37.11 2.31
N LEU A 545 -5.22 -35.77 2.45
CA LEU A 545 -6.28 -34.91 3.00
C LEU A 545 -7.56 -35.02 2.18
N LEU A 546 -7.47 -34.88 0.86
CA LEU A 546 -8.65 -34.94 -0.02
C LEU A 546 -9.30 -36.33 -0.05
N LYS A 547 -8.50 -37.41 0.05
CA LYS A 547 -8.98 -38.80 0.03
C LYS A 547 -9.57 -39.23 1.36
N ASN A 548 -8.85 -38.99 2.46
CA ASN A 548 -9.17 -39.53 3.78
C ASN A 548 -10.01 -38.58 4.65
N GLY A 549 -10.07 -37.29 4.27
CA GLY A 549 -10.74 -36.24 5.04
C GLY A 549 -9.84 -35.60 6.09
N ALA A 550 -10.33 -34.52 6.66
CA ALA A 550 -9.64 -33.78 7.71
C ALA A 550 -9.76 -34.50 9.07
N LYS A 551 -8.70 -34.49 9.87
CA LYS A 551 -8.73 -34.90 11.27
C LYS A 551 -9.65 -33.93 12.04
N ALA A 552 -10.47 -34.48 12.95
CA ALA A 552 -11.38 -33.66 13.76
C ALA A 552 -10.65 -32.60 14.60
N GLU A 553 -9.43 -32.90 15.07
CA GLU A 553 -8.60 -31.98 15.82
C GLU A 553 -8.22 -30.75 14.98
N HIS A 554 -7.67 -30.94 13.77
CA HIS A 554 -7.31 -29.85 12.86
C HIS A 554 -8.53 -29.01 12.47
N PHE A 555 -9.63 -29.67 12.12
CA PHE A 555 -10.88 -29.02 11.80
C PHE A 555 -11.39 -28.12 12.93
N ASN A 556 -11.44 -28.64 14.17
CA ASN A 556 -11.93 -27.87 15.31
C ASN A 556 -11.04 -26.65 15.60
N LYS A 557 -9.72 -26.81 15.53
CA LYS A 557 -8.76 -25.73 15.70
C LYS A 557 -8.95 -24.62 14.66
N VAL A 558 -9.10 -24.98 13.39
CA VAL A 558 -9.32 -24.03 12.29
C VAL A 558 -10.67 -23.33 12.43
N ARG A 559 -11.76 -24.06 12.67
CA ARG A 559 -13.09 -23.47 12.84
C ARG A 559 -13.13 -22.49 14.02
N GLU A 560 -12.50 -22.83 15.15
CA GLU A 560 -12.40 -21.94 16.31
C GLU A 560 -11.60 -20.66 15.97
N ALA A 561 -10.48 -20.80 15.27
CA ALA A 561 -9.68 -19.67 14.81
C ALA A 561 -10.47 -18.75 13.85
N MET A 562 -11.19 -19.33 12.88
CA MET A 562 -12.04 -18.57 11.96
C MET A 562 -13.17 -17.82 12.70
N ALA A 563 -13.83 -18.47 13.66
CA ALA A 563 -14.88 -17.84 14.46
C ALA A 563 -14.35 -16.66 15.28
N LYS A 564 -13.21 -16.83 15.91
CA LYS A 564 -12.53 -15.76 16.67
C LYS A 564 -12.09 -14.60 15.76
N GLN A 565 -11.53 -14.93 14.60
CA GLN A 565 -11.10 -13.91 13.64
C GLN A 565 -12.30 -13.13 13.08
N TYR A 566 -13.43 -13.80 12.81
CA TYR A 566 -14.67 -13.13 12.41
C TYR A 566 -15.13 -12.10 13.46
N GLU A 567 -15.14 -12.47 14.75
CA GLU A 567 -15.55 -11.58 15.83
C GLU A 567 -14.64 -10.34 15.97
N ILE A 568 -13.36 -10.50 15.66
CA ILE A 568 -12.40 -9.38 15.60
C ILE A 568 -12.70 -8.50 14.39
N ASN A 569 -12.87 -9.11 13.22
CA ASN A 569 -13.01 -8.41 11.95
C ASN A 569 -14.26 -7.53 11.89
N VAL A 570 -15.41 -8.02 12.35
CA VAL A 570 -16.69 -7.26 12.31
C VAL A 570 -16.67 -5.99 13.16
N ARG A 571 -15.67 -5.83 14.02
CA ARG A 571 -15.43 -4.63 14.83
C ARG A 571 -14.38 -3.70 14.22
N THR A 572 -14.15 -3.79 12.91
CA THR A 572 -13.19 -2.93 12.20
C THR A 572 -13.86 -2.23 11.02
N ASN A 573 -13.49 -0.98 10.78
CA ASN A 573 -13.98 -0.23 9.63
C ASN A 573 -13.57 -0.89 8.29
N ASN A 574 -12.38 -1.49 8.24
CA ASN A 574 -11.90 -2.22 7.05
C ASN A 574 -12.82 -3.38 6.64
N TYR A 575 -13.31 -4.16 7.61
CA TYR A 575 -14.26 -5.24 7.32
C TYR A 575 -15.51 -4.71 6.62
N TRP A 576 -16.09 -3.67 7.18
CA TRP A 576 -17.32 -3.09 6.61
C TRP A 576 -17.08 -2.40 5.28
N ASN A 577 -15.98 -1.67 5.14
CA ASN A 577 -15.63 -1.00 3.88
C ASN A 577 -15.45 -2.00 2.73
N ASN A 578 -14.74 -3.09 2.95
CA ASN A 578 -14.50 -4.11 1.93
C ASN A 578 -15.77 -4.92 1.61
N ASN A 579 -16.43 -5.44 2.64
CA ASN A 579 -17.60 -6.31 2.42
C ASN A 579 -18.84 -5.55 1.93
N LEU A 580 -19.02 -4.27 2.31
CA LEU A 580 -20.07 -3.43 1.73
C LEU A 580 -19.76 -3.06 0.28
N THR A 581 -18.49 -2.85 -0.08
CA THR A 581 -18.09 -2.67 -1.49
C THR A 581 -18.49 -3.90 -2.31
N ASP A 582 -18.16 -5.08 -1.84
CA ASP A 582 -18.53 -6.35 -2.50
C ASP A 582 -20.04 -6.52 -2.57
N TRP A 583 -20.76 -6.26 -1.48
CA TRP A 583 -22.22 -6.34 -1.44
C TRP A 583 -22.90 -5.39 -2.44
N LEU A 584 -22.41 -4.14 -2.53
CA LEU A 584 -22.91 -3.15 -3.49
C LEU A 584 -22.56 -3.52 -4.95
N LEU A 585 -21.55 -4.34 -5.17
CA LEU A 585 -21.21 -4.92 -6.47
C LEU A 585 -22.04 -6.18 -6.79
N GLY A 586 -22.77 -6.73 -5.81
CA GLY A 586 -23.67 -7.88 -5.95
C GLY A 586 -23.15 -9.17 -5.30
N PHE A 587 -22.11 -9.10 -4.46
CA PHE A 587 -21.53 -10.26 -3.77
C PHE A 587 -21.74 -10.14 -2.26
N ASP A 588 -22.71 -10.91 -1.74
CA ASP A 588 -23.04 -10.87 -0.30
C ASP A 588 -22.07 -11.73 0.52
N ASN A 589 -21.05 -11.07 1.06
CA ASN A 589 -20.06 -11.65 1.98
C ASN A 589 -20.39 -11.36 3.46
N ILE A 590 -21.53 -10.74 3.75
CA ILE A 590 -21.93 -10.31 5.09
C ILE A 590 -23.01 -11.24 5.65
N SER A 591 -24.10 -11.41 4.89
CA SER A 591 -25.24 -12.20 5.33
C SER A 591 -24.84 -13.67 5.45
N GLY A 592 -25.09 -14.25 6.61
CA GLY A 592 -24.82 -15.66 6.84
C GLY A 592 -23.35 -16.04 7.04
N HIS A 593 -22.39 -15.11 7.02
CA HIS A 593 -20.97 -15.43 7.21
C HIS A 593 -20.73 -16.13 8.56
N LYS A 594 -21.23 -15.55 9.65
CA LYS A 594 -21.13 -16.19 10.98
C LYS A 594 -21.81 -17.56 11.00
N ALA A 595 -23.00 -17.67 10.43
CA ALA A 595 -23.73 -18.93 10.37
C ALA A 595 -23.00 -19.98 9.50
N ALA A 596 -22.31 -19.57 8.44
CA ALA A 596 -21.46 -20.44 7.63
C ALA A 596 -20.29 -21.03 8.45
N ILE A 597 -19.62 -20.21 9.25
CA ILE A 597 -18.52 -20.66 10.12
C ILE A 597 -19.04 -21.56 11.25
N ASP A 598 -20.10 -21.12 11.95
CA ASP A 598 -20.65 -21.86 13.10
C ASP A 598 -21.26 -23.22 12.67
N GLY A 599 -21.87 -23.26 11.48
CA GLY A 599 -22.50 -24.44 10.91
C GLY A 599 -21.55 -25.41 10.18
N MET A 600 -20.25 -25.10 10.10
CA MET A 600 -19.28 -26.05 9.53
C MET A 600 -19.17 -27.30 10.38
N THR A 601 -19.17 -28.46 9.72
CA THR A 601 -18.90 -29.76 10.32
C THR A 601 -17.77 -30.46 9.57
N VAL A 602 -17.10 -31.41 10.22
CA VAL A 602 -16.05 -32.18 9.58
C VAL A 602 -16.57 -33.01 8.42
N GLU A 603 -17.80 -33.55 8.54
CA GLU A 603 -18.48 -34.28 7.46
C GLU A 603 -18.81 -33.38 6.27
N GLY A 604 -19.28 -32.15 6.55
CA GLY A 604 -19.56 -31.14 5.53
C GLY A 604 -18.29 -30.72 4.78
N LEU A 605 -17.19 -30.48 5.51
CA LEU A 605 -15.90 -30.18 4.91
C LEU A 605 -15.36 -31.35 4.06
N ASN A 606 -15.46 -32.58 4.58
CA ASN A 606 -15.03 -33.77 3.86
C ASN A 606 -15.86 -34.01 2.59
N LYS A 607 -17.16 -33.71 2.61
CA LYS A 607 -18.03 -33.75 1.43
C LYS A 607 -17.64 -32.67 0.42
N PHE A 608 -17.29 -31.47 0.89
CA PHE A 608 -16.83 -30.38 0.03
C PHE A 608 -15.50 -30.71 -0.65
N MET A 609 -14.53 -31.23 0.10
CA MET A 609 -13.22 -31.62 -0.44
C MET A 609 -13.28 -32.65 -1.56
N LYS A 610 -14.29 -33.56 -1.55
CA LYS A 610 -14.51 -34.53 -2.63
C LYS A 610 -14.94 -33.90 -3.97
N GLN A 611 -15.33 -32.63 -3.97
CA GLN A 611 -15.68 -31.89 -5.18
C GLN A 611 -14.46 -31.19 -5.79
N LEU A 612 -13.37 -31.03 -5.02
CA LEU A 612 -12.15 -30.41 -5.48
C LEU A 612 -11.35 -31.40 -6.31
N ASP A 613 -10.96 -30.99 -7.51
CA ASP A 613 -10.05 -31.74 -8.37
C ASP A 613 -8.83 -30.88 -8.72
N PRO A 614 -7.80 -30.86 -7.84
CA PRO A 614 -6.64 -30.03 -8.05
C PRO A 614 -5.72 -30.52 -9.19
N SER A 615 -6.06 -31.58 -9.88
CA SER A 615 -5.29 -32.08 -11.02
C SER A 615 -5.68 -31.47 -12.37
N LYS A 616 -6.89 -30.88 -12.47
CA LYS A 616 -7.43 -30.40 -13.75
C LYS A 616 -6.78 -29.14 -14.29
N ASN A 617 -6.58 -28.14 -13.45
CA ASN A 617 -6.04 -26.84 -13.82
C ASN A 617 -5.01 -26.47 -12.75
N ARG A 618 -3.79 -26.85 -12.99
CA ARG A 618 -2.72 -26.77 -12.02
C ARG A 618 -1.50 -26.05 -12.59
N LEU A 619 -0.90 -25.18 -11.81
CA LEU A 619 0.40 -24.57 -12.04
C LEU A 619 1.37 -25.08 -10.99
N ASP A 620 2.41 -25.82 -11.44
CA ASP A 620 3.59 -26.12 -10.64
C ASP A 620 4.68 -25.12 -11.05
N PHE A 621 4.94 -24.15 -10.17
CA PHE A 621 5.92 -23.09 -10.41
C PHE A 621 7.11 -23.26 -9.46
N VAL A 622 8.29 -23.50 -10.00
CA VAL A 622 9.48 -23.83 -9.21
C VAL A 622 10.68 -23.03 -9.70
N MET A 623 11.31 -22.31 -8.79
CA MET A 623 12.62 -21.71 -8.97
C MET A 623 13.65 -22.52 -8.19
N THR A 624 14.65 -23.07 -8.88
CA THR A 624 15.75 -23.83 -8.27
C THR A 624 17.01 -22.97 -8.25
N GLY A 625 17.52 -22.68 -7.06
CA GLY A 625 18.84 -22.06 -6.91
C GLY A 625 19.93 -23.05 -7.24
N VAL A 626 20.85 -22.66 -8.13
CA VAL A 626 22.05 -23.44 -8.46
C VAL A 626 23.30 -22.65 -8.07
N ALA A 627 24.40 -23.35 -7.69
CA ALA A 627 25.62 -22.66 -7.32
C ALA A 627 26.17 -21.82 -8.49
N GLU A 628 26.61 -20.62 -8.19
CA GLU A 628 27.35 -19.79 -9.14
C GLU A 628 28.63 -20.54 -9.59
N LYS A 629 28.89 -20.54 -10.90
CA LYS A 629 30.06 -21.23 -11.47
C LYS A 629 31.30 -20.36 -11.42
#